data_7b459b670f9d80feb68773c8f25f7439
#
_entry.id   7b459b670f9d80feb68773c8f25f7439
#
_cell.length_a   1.000
_cell.length_b   1.000
_cell.length_c   1.000
_cell.angle_alpha   90.00
_cell.angle_beta   90.00
_cell.angle_gamma   90.00
#
_symmetry.space_group_name_H-M   'P 1'
#
loop_
_entity.id
_entity.type
_entity.pdbx_description
1 polymer ?
#
loop_
_entity_poly.entity_id
_entity_poly.type
_entity_poly.pdbx_seq_one_letter_code
_entity_poly.pdbx_strand_id
1 'polypeptide(L)'
;MYPESDIQCINTQVLKEIDYFKKMYTLKPKVYLSYDRYAYFEKNDGDFRVTFDTNITTRRGDVRLESGSYGNKLIPDRLYLMEIKISGAVPMWFTRCLSDLHIYPVSFSKYGTEYKRYVLEGYDKDTEELSNQIAPMNMQRNTVMYMAVSMDSMEKVQYVSNNKSIN
;
A
#
# COMPACT_ATOMS: atom_id res chain seq x y z
N MET A 1 -24.10 13.86 -8.80
CA MET A 1 -23.54 15.22 -8.90
C MET A 1 -23.17 15.60 -7.48
N TYR A 2 -21.88 15.57 -7.12
CA TYR A 2 -21.43 16.03 -5.80
C TYR A 2 -21.52 17.55 -5.78
N PRO A 3 -22.03 18.19 -4.71
CA PRO A 3 -22.03 19.64 -4.62
C PRO A 3 -20.60 20.15 -4.73
N GLU A 4 -20.37 21.17 -5.52
CA GLU A 4 -19.16 21.97 -5.50
C GLU A 4 -19.09 22.66 -4.14
N SER A 5 -18.70 21.92 -3.09
CA SER A 5 -18.31 22.50 -1.82
C SER A 5 -17.00 23.23 -2.05
N ASP A 6 -16.88 24.46 -1.55
CA ASP A 6 -15.67 25.27 -1.56
C ASP A 6 -14.49 24.47 -0.96
N ILE A 7 -13.79 23.74 -1.83
CA ILE A 7 -12.56 23.03 -1.45
C ILE A 7 -11.50 24.12 -1.32
N GLN A 8 -11.25 24.59 -0.11
CA GLN A 8 -10.08 25.41 0.18
C GLN A 8 -8.84 24.54 0.04
N CYS A 9 -8.25 24.53 -1.15
CA CYS A 9 -6.99 23.84 -1.41
C CYS A 9 -5.84 24.84 -1.28
N ILE A 10 -4.92 24.56 -0.39
CA ILE A 10 -3.69 25.35 -0.17
C ILE A 10 -2.77 25.32 -1.41
N ASN A 11 -2.84 24.27 -2.21
CA ASN A 11 -1.98 24.08 -3.39
C ASN A 11 -2.76 24.31 -4.70
N THR A 12 -2.75 25.59 -5.15
CA THR A 12 -3.41 26.00 -6.40
C THR A 12 -2.82 25.32 -7.65
N GLN A 13 -1.55 24.90 -7.62
CA GLN A 13 -0.92 24.17 -8.71
C GLN A 13 -1.58 22.80 -8.90
N VAL A 14 -1.72 22.05 -7.82
CA VAL A 14 -2.38 20.73 -7.84
C VAL A 14 -3.83 20.84 -8.32
N LEU A 15 -4.57 21.86 -7.91
CA LEU A 15 -5.92 22.08 -8.41
C LEU A 15 -5.97 22.28 -9.91
N LYS A 16 -5.07 23.12 -10.45
CA LYS A 16 -4.99 23.33 -11.91
C LYS A 16 -4.66 22.06 -12.68
N GLU A 17 -3.77 21.23 -12.14
CA GLU A 17 -3.42 19.92 -12.73
C GLU A 17 -4.62 18.96 -12.71
N ILE A 18 -5.36 18.90 -11.61
CA ILE A 18 -6.59 18.09 -11.50
C ILE A 18 -7.64 18.57 -12.51
N ASP A 19 -7.87 19.88 -12.61
CA ASP A 19 -8.85 20.45 -13.55
C ASP A 19 -8.45 20.19 -15.01
N TYR A 20 -7.17 20.33 -15.33
CA TYR A 20 -6.65 19.98 -16.64
C TYR A 20 -6.88 18.50 -16.96
N PHE A 21 -6.57 17.61 -16.02
CA PHE A 21 -6.76 16.18 -16.19
C PHE A 21 -8.24 15.80 -16.38
N LYS A 22 -9.15 16.41 -15.60
CA LYS A 22 -10.60 16.23 -15.75
C LYS A 22 -11.14 16.71 -17.09
N LYS A 23 -10.55 17.76 -17.66
CA LYS A 23 -10.92 18.27 -19.00
C LYS A 23 -10.46 17.35 -20.12
N MET A 24 -9.26 16.77 -19.96
CA MET A 24 -8.64 15.91 -20.99
C MET A 24 -9.22 14.49 -20.99
N TYR A 25 -9.69 13.98 -19.85
CA TYR A 25 -10.13 12.59 -19.71
C TYR A 25 -11.53 12.51 -19.10
N THR A 26 -12.38 11.64 -19.66
CA THR A 26 -13.64 11.27 -19.04
C THR A 26 -13.38 10.29 -17.91
N LEU A 27 -13.19 10.81 -16.70
CA LEU A 27 -12.88 10.00 -15.52
C LEU A 27 -14.14 9.25 -15.04
N LYS A 28 -13.96 7.95 -14.77
CA LYS A 28 -14.98 7.09 -14.18
C LYS A 28 -14.34 6.16 -13.14
N PRO A 29 -14.98 5.89 -12.01
CA PRO A 29 -14.55 4.85 -11.09
C PRO A 29 -14.41 3.51 -11.82
N LYS A 30 -13.31 2.79 -11.61
CA LYS A 30 -13.03 1.52 -12.30
C LYS A 30 -12.90 0.35 -11.35
N VAL A 31 -12.42 0.61 -10.14
CA VAL A 31 -12.22 -0.39 -9.11
C VAL A 31 -12.47 0.23 -7.74
N TYR A 32 -13.17 -0.49 -6.89
CA TYR A 32 -13.22 -0.26 -5.46
C TYR A 32 -12.04 -1.00 -4.82
N LEU A 33 -11.37 -0.37 -3.88
CA LEU A 33 -10.27 -0.96 -3.13
C LEU A 33 -10.39 -0.53 -1.67
N SER A 34 -10.36 -1.50 -0.76
CA SER A 34 -10.35 -1.27 0.68
C SER A 34 -9.29 -2.13 1.36
N TYR A 35 -8.79 -1.69 2.49
CA TYR A 35 -7.85 -2.42 3.33
C TYR A 35 -7.85 -1.85 4.75
N ASP A 36 -7.44 -2.67 5.71
CA ASP A 36 -7.17 -2.24 7.06
C ASP A 36 -5.69 -1.85 7.15
N ARG A 37 -5.37 -0.74 7.85
CA ARG A 37 -4.01 -0.22 7.94
C ARG A 37 -3.60 0.07 9.36
N TYR A 38 -2.42 -0.44 9.73
CA TYR A 38 -1.64 0.00 10.89
C TYR A 38 -0.51 0.90 10.39
N ALA A 39 -0.40 2.12 10.93
CA ALA A 39 0.60 3.10 10.51
C ALA A 39 1.49 3.49 11.69
N TYR A 40 2.81 3.44 11.47
CA TYR A 40 3.84 3.77 12.46
C TYR A 40 4.75 4.85 11.88
N PHE A 41 5.11 5.80 12.73
CA PHE A 41 6.00 6.90 12.41
C PHE A 41 7.15 6.89 13.38
N GLU A 42 8.36 7.21 12.92
CA GLU A 42 9.46 7.44 13.83
C GLU A 42 9.20 8.69 14.68
N LYS A 43 9.51 8.61 15.98
CA LYS A 43 9.21 9.66 16.95
C LYS A 43 9.90 10.98 16.64
N ASN A 44 11.15 10.91 16.13
CA ASN A 44 12.01 12.07 15.89
C ASN A 44 12.18 12.38 14.39
N ASP A 45 11.67 11.55 13.51
CA ASP A 45 11.75 11.69 12.05
C ASP A 45 10.39 11.34 11.44
N GLY A 46 9.57 12.36 11.21
CA GLY A 46 8.26 12.21 10.60
C GLY A 46 8.28 11.67 9.16
N ASP A 47 9.45 11.66 8.53
CA ASP A 47 9.61 11.18 7.16
C ASP A 47 9.80 9.66 7.09
N PHE A 48 10.23 9.01 8.20
CA PHE A 48 10.29 7.57 8.28
C PHE A 48 8.94 6.99 8.74
N ARG A 49 8.26 6.34 7.82
CA ARG A 49 6.95 5.74 8.06
C ARG A 49 6.90 4.29 7.58
N VAL A 50 6.35 3.42 8.42
CA VAL A 50 6.06 2.02 8.09
C VAL A 50 4.57 1.78 8.24
N THR A 51 3.93 1.22 7.22
CA THR A 51 2.52 0.82 7.28
C THR A 51 2.37 -0.67 6.97
N PHE A 52 1.40 -1.31 7.63
CA PHE A 52 1.01 -2.68 7.38
C PHE A 52 -0.44 -2.70 6.93
N ASP A 53 -0.67 -3.13 5.70
CA ASP A 53 -1.99 -3.26 5.11
C ASP A 53 -2.42 -4.73 5.10
N THR A 54 -3.61 -4.99 5.57
CA THR A 54 -4.25 -6.31 5.55
C THR A 54 -5.67 -6.22 5.04
N ASN A 55 -6.34 -7.35 4.83
CA ASN A 55 -7.71 -7.40 4.32
C ASN A 55 -7.89 -6.64 3.00
N ILE A 56 -6.85 -6.58 2.17
CA ILE A 56 -6.91 -5.85 0.89
C ILE A 56 -7.95 -6.52 -0.01
N THR A 57 -9.05 -5.82 -0.24
CA THR A 57 -10.22 -6.31 -0.96
C THR A 57 -10.52 -5.40 -2.15
N THR A 58 -10.86 -5.99 -3.28
CA THR A 58 -11.14 -5.26 -4.52
C THR A 58 -12.42 -5.76 -5.19
N ARG A 59 -13.13 -4.87 -5.90
CA ARG A 59 -14.28 -5.22 -6.74
C ARG A 59 -14.43 -4.24 -7.90
N ARG A 60 -15.03 -4.72 -8.99
CA ARG A 60 -15.32 -3.91 -10.20
C ARG A 60 -16.81 -3.74 -10.48
N GLY A 61 -17.65 -4.61 -9.98
CA GLY A 61 -19.08 -4.55 -10.26
C GLY A 61 -19.75 -3.33 -9.64
N ASP A 62 -19.70 -3.17 -8.33
CA ASP A 62 -20.21 -2.03 -7.58
C ASP A 62 -19.05 -1.28 -6.92
N VAL A 63 -18.65 -0.16 -7.53
CA VAL A 63 -17.51 0.66 -7.07
C VAL A 63 -17.90 1.77 -6.11
N ARG A 64 -19.17 1.83 -5.67
CA ARG A 64 -19.64 2.83 -4.71
C ARG A 64 -19.04 2.57 -3.33
N LEU A 65 -18.65 3.63 -2.64
CA LEU A 65 -18.07 3.55 -1.29
C LEU A 65 -19.10 3.14 -0.24
N GLU A 66 -20.33 3.61 -0.39
CA GLU A 66 -21.45 3.34 0.52
C GLU A 66 -21.93 1.87 0.50
N SER A 67 -21.53 1.11 -0.49
CA SER A 67 -21.87 -0.32 -0.60
C SER A 67 -21.09 -1.23 0.36
N GLY A 68 -20.15 -0.66 1.13
CA GLY A 68 -19.34 -1.41 2.10
C GLY A 68 -18.08 -2.06 1.52
N SER A 69 -17.32 -2.76 2.37
CA SER A 69 -15.99 -3.29 2.05
C SER A 69 -16.01 -4.79 1.72
N TYR A 70 -16.84 -5.20 0.79
CA TYR A 70 -16.85 -6.56 0.26
C TYR A 70 -16.13 -6.65 -1.10
N GLY A 71 -15.75 -7.84 -1.49
CA GLY A 71 -15.11 -8.11 -2.79
C GLY A 71 -14.12 -9.28 -2.71
N ASN A 72 -13.20 -9.30 -3.66
CA ASN A 72 -12.20 -10.35 -3.77
C ASN A 72 -10.91 -9.96 -3.05
N LYS A 73 -10.36 -10.88 -2.25
CA LYS A 73 -9.09 -10.67 -1.54
C LYS A 73 -7.93 -10.56 -2.52
N LEU A 74 -7.12 -9.52 -2.37
CA LEU A 74 -5.94 -9.30 -3.20
C LEU A 74 -4.70 -10.03 -2.67
N ILE A 75 -4.64 -10.24 -1.35
CA ILE A 75 -3.61 -11.05 -0.69
C ILE A 75 -4.28 -12.01 0.28
N PRO A 76 -3.64 -13.15 0.64
CA PRO A 76 -4.14 -14.06 1.66
C PRO A 76 -4.33 -13.40 3.03
N ASP A 77 -5.32 -13.86 3.81
CA ASP A 77 -5.66 -13.28 5.12
C ASP A 77 -4.51 -13.33 6.15
N ARG A 78 -3.52 -14.21 5.96
CA ARG A 78 -2.36 -14.35 6.85
C ARG A 78 -1.17 -13.48 6.46
N LEU A 79 -1.30 -12.67 5.42
CA LEU A 79 -0.24 -11.79 4.93
C LEU A 79 -0.61 -10.33 5.19
N TYR A 80 0.43 -9.56 5.49
CA TYR A 80 0.41 -8.11 5.54
C TYR A 80 1.29 -7.57 4.43
N LEU A 81 0.83 -6.53 3.79
CA LEU A 81 1.65 -5.75 2.88
C LEU A 81 2.30 -4.62 3.68
N MET A 82 3.59 -4.77 3.98
CA MET A 82 4.36 -3.71 4.62
C MET A 82 4.84 -2.72 3.56
N GLU A 83 4.58 -1.45 3.81
CA GLU A 83 5.03 -0.34 2.97
C GLU A 83 5.92 0.59 3.81
N ILE A 84 7.14 0.84 3.34
CA ILE A 84 8.09 1.73 3.98
C ILE A 84 8.23 2.98 3.12
N LYS A 85 8.03 4.14 3.74
CA LYS A 85 8.28 5.45 3.14
C LYS A 85 9.36 6.17 3.93
N ILE A 86 10.36 6.67 3.22
CA ILE A 86 11.48 7.39 3.81
C ILE A 86 12.07 8.36 2.79
N SER A 87 12.44 9.55 3.24
CA SER A 87 13.10 10.56 2.40
C SER A 87 14.62 10.42 2.36
N GLY A 88 15.22 9.72 3.32
CA GLY A 88 16.66 9.53 3.48
C GLY A 88 17.09 8.07 3.44
N ALA A 89 18.11 7.74 4.23
CA ALA A 89 18.60 6.38 4.39
C ALA A 89 17.76 5.61 5.41
N VAL A 90 17.51 4.33 5.12
CA VAL A 90 16.82 3.44 6.07
C VAL A 90 17.68 3.28 7.34
N PRO A 91 17.11 3.47 8.55
CA PRO A 91 17.85 3.30 9.79
C PRO A 91 18.49 1.92 9.91
N MET A 92 19.75 1.86 10.37
CA MET A 92 20.50 0.60 10.47
C MET A 92 19.82 -0.45 11.35
N TRP A 93 19.17 -0.03 12.43
CA TRP A 93 18.42 -0.94 13.29
C TRP A 93 17.27 -1.61 12.55
N PHE A 94 16.59 -0.85 11.68
CA PHE A 94 15.46 -1.38 10.91
C PHE A 94 15.93 -2.33 9.80
N THR A 95 17.03 -1.98 9.12
CA THR A 95 17.65 -2.87 8.12
C THR A 95 18.07 -4.19 8.73
N ARG A 96 18.68 -4.17 9.95
CA ARG A 96 19.00 -5.39 10.69
C ARG A 96 17.77 -6.21 11.02
N CYS A 97 16.71 -5.56 11.55
CA CYS A 97 15.46 -6.23 11.86
C CYS A 97 14.86 -6.94 10.63
N LEU A 98 14.83 -6.28 9.46
CA LEU A 98 14.37 -6.89 8.23
C LEU A 98 15.21 -8.10 7.81
N SER A 99 16.53 -7.97 7.92
CA SER A 99 17.48 -9.04 7.59
C SER A 99 17.32 -10.25 8.51
N ASP A 100 17.22 -10.02 9.81
CA ASP A 100 17.07 -11.09 10.82
C ASP A 100 15.73 -11.85 10.65
N LEU A 101 14.69 -11.16 10.19
CA LEU A 101 13.37 -11.73 9.89
C LEU A 101 13.23 -12.26 8.46
N HIS A 102 14.30 -12.20 7.66
CA HIS A 102 14.28 -12.58 6.25
C HIS A 102 13.18 -11.90 5.43
N ILE A 103 12.93 -10.61 5.69
CA ILE A 103 11.94 -9.80 5.00
C ILE A 103 12.62 -9.05 3.86
N TYR A 104 12.19 -9.32 2.62
CA TYR A 104 12.79 -8.75 1.42
C TYR A 104 11.80 -7.88 0.64
N PRO A 105 12.29 -6.86 -0.08
CA PRO A 105 11.45 -6.03 -0.93
C PRO A 105 10.76 -6.82 -2.03
N VAL A 106 9.52 -6.43 -2.33
CA VAL A 106 8.72 -7.02 -3.39
C VAL A 106 8.18 -5.93 -4.31
N SER A 107 8.00 -6.26 -5.59
CA SER A 107 7.28 -5.39 -6.51
C SER A 107 5.79 -5.58 -6.32
N PHE A 108 5.11 -4.60 -5.75
CA PHE A 108 3.67 -4.67 -5.52
C PHE A 108 3.00 -3.32 -5.79
N SER A 109 1.88 -3.35 -6.46
CA SER A 109 0.95 -2.24 -6.59
C SER A 109 -0.45 -2.78 -6.40
N LYS A 110 -1.20 -2.27 -5.43
CA LYS A 110 -2.58 -2.71 -5.17
C LYS A 110 -3.42 -2.70 -6.44
N TYR A 111 -3.43 -1.57 -7.14
CA TYR A 111 -4.16 -1.43 -8.40
C TYR A 111 -3.56 -2.28 -9.53
N GLY A 112 -2.23 -2.27 -9.68
CA GLY A 112 -1.56 -3.05 -10.73
C GLY A 112 -1.73 -4.57 -10.58
N THR A 113 -1.69 -5.06 -9.34
CA THR A 113 -1.93 -6.48 -9.04
C THR A 113 -3.38 -6.86 -9.32
N GLU A 114 -4.33 -6.02 -8.91
CA GLU A 114 -5.74 -6.20 -9.21
C GLU A 114 -6.00 -6.21 -10.72
N TYR A 115 -5.44 -5.23 -11.45
CA TYR A 115 -5.59 -5.14 -12.90
C TYR A 115 -5.04 -6.39 -13.61
N LYS A 116 -3.85 -6.83 -13.21
CA LYS A 116 -3.23 -8.04 -13.77
C LYS A 116 -4.15 -9.25 -13.59
N ARG A 117 -4.60 -9.50 -12.37
CA ARG A 117 -5.48 -10.64 -12.08
C ARG A 117 -6.82 -10.55 -12.79
N TYR A 118 -7.49 -9.41 -12.70
CA TYR A 118 -8.86 -9.26 -13.18
C TYR A 118 -8.94 -9.11 -14.69
N VAL A 119 -8.02 -8.36 -15.31
CA VAL A 119 -8.08 -8.01 -16.73
C VAL A 119 -7.25 -8.93 -17.59
N LEU A 120 -6.04 -9.31 -17.13
CA LEU A 120 -5.11 -10.08 -17.95
C LEU A 120 -5.25 -11.59 -17.74
N GLU A 121 -5.53 -12.05 -16.53
CA GLU A 121 -5.54 -13.49 -16.17
C GLU A 121 -6.96 -14.08 -16.08
N GLY A 122 -8.02 -13.24 -16.19
CA GLY A 122 -9.41 -13.69 -16.04
C GLY A 122 -9.63 -14.33 -14.67
N TYR A 123 -10.29 -13.66 -13.79
CA TYR A 123 -10.43 -13.95 -12.37
C TYR A 123 -11.01 -15.33 -12.03
N ASP A 124 -10.23 -16.40 -12.16
CA ASP A 124 -10.67 -17.74 -11.76
C ASP A 124 -9.54 -18.68 -11.31
N LYS A 125 -8.40 -18.15 -10.85
CA LYS A 125 -7.31 -19.00 -10.35
C LYS A 125 -6.83 -18.57 -8.96
N ASP A 126 -6.82 -19.55 -8.09
CA ASP A 126 -6.49 -19.55 -6.68
C ASP A 126 -5.31 -18.67 -6.27
N THR A 127 -5.50 -17.99 -5.15
CA THR A 127 -4.60 -17.04 -4.50
C THR A 127 -3.24 -17.60 -4.04
N GLU A 128 -2.93 -18.86 -4.30
CA GLU A 128 -1.69 -19.53 -3.84
C GLU A 128 -0.43 -19.19 -4.64
N GLU A 129 -0.54 -18.75 -5.89
CA GLU A 129 0.65 -18.47 -6.73
C GLU A 129 1.35 -17.13 -6.45
N LEU A 130 0.79 -16.26 -5.62
CA LEU A 130 1.36 -14.91 -5.37
C LEU A 130 2.65 -14.91 -4.56
N SER A 131 2.90 -15.94 -3.77
CA SER A 131 4.13 -16.06 -2.99
C SER A 131 5.38 -16.29 -3.85
N ASN A 132 5.22 -16.73 -5.10
CA ASN A 132 6.32 -17.19 -5.95
C ASN A 132 6.75 -16.22 -7.07
N GLN A 133 6.04 -15.08 -7.29
CA GLN A 133 6.32 -14.17 -8.42
C GLN A 133 6.90 -12.81 -8.02
N ILE A 134 7.67 -12.74 -6.97
CA ILE A 134 8.17 -11.47 -6.45
C ILE A 134 9.62 -11.28 -6.88
N ALA A 135 9.83 -10.46 -7.91
CA ALA A 135 11.16 -10.08 -8.39
C ALA A 135 11.72 -8.87 -7.61
N PRO A 136 13.03 -8.83 -7.32
CA PRO A 136 13.67 -7.71 -6.61
C PRO A 136 13.70 -6.43 -7.45
N MET A 137 13.41 -5.29 -6.85
CA MET A 137 13.46 -3.97 -7.49
C MET A 137 14.73 -3.17 -7.12
N ASN A 138 15.24 -2.41 -8.11
CA ASN A 138 16.31 -1.43 -7.93
C ASN A 138 15.82 -0.17 -7.18
N MET A 139 16.59 0.26 -6.19
CA MET A 139 16.31 1.44 -5.35
C MET A 139 16.63 2.76 -6.08
N GLN A 140 15.65 3.65 -6.20
CA GLN A 140 15.86 5.08 -6.49
C GLN A 140 15.34 5.96 -5.35
N ARG A 141 15.91 7.16 -5.19
CA ARG A 141 15.61 8.13 -4.12
C ARG A 141 14.10 8.46 -4.06
N ASN A 142 13.52 8.51 -2.87
CA ASN A 142 12.09 8.57 -2.53
C ASN A 142 11.38 7.23 -2.73
N THR A 143 11.90 6.17 -2.13
CA THR A 143 11.46 4.81 -2.41
C THR A 143 10.33 4.40 -1.49
N VAL A 144 9.21 4.06 -2.08
CA VAL A 144 8.20 3.22 -1.43
C VAL A 144 8.60 1.78 -1.64
N MET A 145 8.96 1.09 -0.54
CA MET A 145 9.27 -0.35 -0.57
C MET A 145 8.05 -1.13 -0.10
N TYR A 146 7.68 -2.15 -0.84
CA TYR A 146 6.64 -3.09 -0.44
C TYR A 146 7.25 -4.42 -0.04
N MET A 147 6.72 -5.06 1.00
CA MET A 147 7.16 -6.35 1.50
C MET A 147 5.94 -7.17 1.92
N ALA A 148 5.92 -8.46 1.56
CA ALA A 148 4.93 -9.38 2.09
C ALA A 148 5.44 -9.91 3.45
N VAL A 149 4.65 -9.75 4.51
CA VAL A 149 5.05 -10.05 5.88
C VAL A 149 4.00 -10.94 6.53
N SER A 150 4.41 -12.00 7.21
CA SER A 150 3.52 -12.81 8.01
C SER A 150 3.08 -12.06 9.29
N MET A 151 1.99 -12.50 9.91
CA MET A 151 1.51 -11.91 11.16
C MET A 151 2.57 -11.94 12.26
N ASP A 152 3.24 -13.07 12.43
CA ASP A 152 4.32 -13.26 13.42
C ASP A 152 5.51 -12.31 13.17
N SER A 153 5.90 -12.12 11.91
CA SER A 153 6.97 -11.18 11.56
C SER A 153 6.55 -9.72 11.76
N MET A 154 5.28 -9.38 11.53
CA MET A 154 4.75 -8.05 11.82
C MET A 154 4.84 -7.71 13.30
N GLU A 155 4.42 -8.62 14.18
CA GLU A 155 4.50 -8.43 15.64
C GLU A 155 5.93 -8.23 16.12
N LYS A 156 6.88 -8.97 15.57
CA LYS A 156 8.32 -8.82 15.88
C LYS A 156 8.86 -7.46 15.44
N VAL A 157 8.49 -6.98 14.25
CA VAL A 157 8.87 -5.63 13.77
C VAL A 157 8.30 -4.56 14.72
N GLN A 158 7.05 -4.67 15.14
CA GLN A 158 6.41 -3.76 16.09
C GLN A 158 7.12 -3.78 17.45
N TYR A 159 7.46 -4.96 17.97
CA TYR A 159 8.17 -5.11 19.24
C TYR A 159 9.53 -4.40 19.22
N VAL A 160 10.33 -4.60 18.16
CA VAL A 160 11.63 -3.95 17.99
C VAL A 160 11.49 -2.43 17.90
N SER A 161 10.48 -1.94 17.16
CA SER A 161 10.21 -0.51 17.02
C SER A 161 9.85 0.14 18.37
N ASN A 162 9.00 -0.51 19.17
CA ASN A 162 8.57 0.01 20.47
C ASN A 162 9.71 0.04 21.50
N ASN A 163 10.61 -0.94 21.47
CA ASN A 163 11.72 -1.04 22.44
C ASN A 163 12.94 -0.19 22.07
N LYS A 164 13.08 0.24 20.81
CA LYS A 164 14.16 1.14 20.38
C LYS A 164 13.84 2.62 20.62
N SER A 165 12.58 2.97 20.89
CA SER A 165 12.17 4.33 21.26
C SER A 165 12.46 4.68 22.72
N ILE A 166 13.08 3.79 23.51
CA ILE A 166 13.31 3.93 24.95
C ILE A 166 14.79 4.24 25.30
N ASN A 167 15.69 4.30 24.34
CA ASN A 167 17.12 4.61 24.55
C ASN A 167 17.51 5.90 23.83
#